data_6cf3607a7ad5f89483368f57b60664ea
#
_entry.id   6cf3607a7ad5f89483368f57b60664ea
#
_cell.length_a   1.000
_cell.length_b   1.000
_cell.length_c   1.000
_cell.angle_alpha   90.00
_cell.angle_beta   90.00
_cell.angle_gamma   90.00
#
_symmetry.space_group_name_H-M   'P 1'
#
loop_
_entity.id
_entity.type
_entity.pdbx_description
1 polymer ?
#
loop_
_entity_poly.entity_id
_entity_poly.type
_entity_poly.pdbx_seq_one_letter_code
_entity_poly.pdbx_strand_id
1 'polypeptide(L)'
;AALVGMGSSIFHPESSRVARMASGGRHGLAQSIFQVGGNMGSAAGPLLAARLILPHGQRSIAWVSLLALLAMVILTGVGRWYRHQHQQPKKDTLQTDTHLPRGYVIRTLLVLVALMFSKFIYMASISSYLIFYLMHRFGIDTQAAQYHLFYFLFSVALGTLLGGPIGDRIGRRQVIWVSILGITPFTLALPYVGLDASVALTMITGFMLASAFPAMVVYGQELIPGKVGTISGLFFGIAFGLGGIGAAVIGQLADLWGIEAVYKLCSFLPLIGLLAFFLPELHKQKYLPH
;
A
#
# COMPACT_ATOMS: atom_id res chain seq x y z
N ALA A 1 -20.25 -0.41 5.38
CA ALA A 1 -18.81 -0.54 5.68
C ALA A 1 -18.44 -1.99 6.05
N ALA A 2 -19.13 -2.65 7.01
CA ALA A 2 -18.76 -3.99 7.47
C ALA A 2 -18.73 -5.05 6.36
N LEU A 3 -19.76 -5.12 5.51
CA LEU A 3 -19.83 -6.07 4.39
C LEU A 3 -18.71 -5.85 3.37
N VAL A 4 -18.34 -4.59 3.11
CA VAL A 4 -17.20 -4.24 2.23
C VAL A 4 -15.90 -4.73 2.86
N GLY A 5 -15.72 -4.53 4.17
CA GLY A 5 -14.56 -5.03 4.90
C GLY A 5 -14.44 -6.55 4.87
N MET A 6 -15.53 -7.28 5.06
CA MET A 6 -15.57 -8.74 4.95
C MET A 6 -15.20 -9.23 3.55
N GLY A 7 -15.76 -8.61 2.50
CA GLY A 7 -15.39 -8.93 1.12
C GLY A 7 -13.91 -8.65 0.84
N SER A 8 -13.39 -7.53 1.32
CA SER A 8 -12.00 -7.11 1.16
C SER A 8 -11.03 -8.07 1.87
N SER A 9 -11.37 -8.57 3.06
CA SER A 9 -10.53 -9.48 3.84
C SER A 9 -10.29 -10.83 3.14
N ILE A 10 -11.22 -11.27 2.31
CA ILE A 10 -11.10 -12.49 1.50
C ILE A 10 -10.44 -12.16 0.16
N PHE A 11 -10.86 -11.06 -0.48
CA PHE A 11 -10.42 -10.70 -1.82
C PHE A 11 -8.91 -10.46 -1.93
N HIS A 12 -8.33 -9.68 -1.02
CA HIS A 12 -6.93 -9.27 -1.14
C HIS A 12 -5.93 -10.42 -1.00
N PRO A 13 -6.04 -11.34 0.01
CA PRO A 13 -5.13 -12.48 0.11
C PRO A 13 -5.23 -13.43 -1.09
N GLU A 14 -6.45 -13.74 -1.53
CA GLU A 14 -6.65 -14.67 -2.65
C GLU A 14 -6.21 -14.05 -3.98
N SER A 15 -6.51 -12.78 -4.23
CA SER A 15 -6.07 -12.09 -5.44
C SER A 15 -4.54 -11.95 -5.49
N SER A 16 -3.89 -11.67 -4.36
CA SER A 16 -2.43 -11.65 -4.25
C SER A 16 -1.82 -13.03 -4.56
N ARG A 17 -2.46 -14.11 -4.10
CA ARG A 17 -2.05 -15.50 -4.40
C ARG A 17 -2.21 -15.83 -5.89
N VAL A 18 -3.34 -15.45 -6.49
CA VAL A 18 -3.60 -15.61 -7.93
C VAL A 18 -2.58 -14.84 -8.77
N ALA A 19 -2.31 -13.57 -8.42
CA ALA A 19 -1.30 -12.76 -9.08
C ALA A 19 0.08 -13.41 -9.02
N ARG A 20 0.47 -13.97 -7.86
CA ARG A 20 1.73 -14.70 -7.72
C ARG A 20 1.77 -15.94 -8.59
N MET A 21 0.69 -16.71 -8.69
CA MET A 21 0.61 -17.89 -9.56
C MET A 21 0.76 -17.53 -11.05
N ALA A 22 0.15 -16.41 -11.47
CA ALA A 22 0.21 -15.92 -12.84
C ALA A 22 1.51 -15.17 -13.19
N SER A 23 2.44 -15.01 -12.23
CA SER A 23 3.59 -14.09 -12.33
C SER A 23 4.70 -14.54 -13.28
N GLY A 24 4.77 -15.83 -13.62
CA GLY A 24 5.91 -16.37 -14.39
C GLY A 24 7.28 -16.12 -13.74
N GLY A 25 7.35 -16.05 -12.40
CA GLY A 25 8.57 -15.75 -11.63
C GLY A 25 8.79 -14.26 -11.34
N ARG A 26 8.08 -13.34 -12.01
CA ARG A 26 8.15 -11.88 -11.77
C ARG A 26 7.20 -11.47 -10.66
N HIS A 27 7.46 -11.93 -9.44
CA HIS A 27 6.53 -11.81 -8.33
C HIS A 27 6.26 -10.36 -7.91
N GLY A 28 7.28 -9.49 -7.97
CA GLY A 28 7.14 -8.06 -7.67
C GLY A 28 6.26 -7.36 -8.69
N LEU A 29 6.47 -7.59 -9.99
CA LEU A 29 5.64 -7.02 -11.04
C LEU A 29 4.17 -7.44 -10.90
N ALA A 30 3.91 -8.73 -10.70
CA ALA A 30 2.54 -9.24 -10.56
C ALA A 30 1.83 -8.65 -9.34
N GLN A 31 2.53 -8.53 -8.20
CA GLN A 31 2.00 -7.91 -6.99
C GLN A 31 1.74 -6.42 -7.18
N SER A 32 2.62 -5.72 -7.91
CA SER A 32 2.42 -4.31 -8.26
C SER A 32 1.19 -4.09 -9.13
N ILE A 33 1.03 -4.87 -10.21
CA ILE A 33 -0.14 -4.77 -11.10
C ILE A 33 -1.43 -5.00 -10.33
N PHE A 34 -1.46 -6.00 -9.46
CA PHE A 34 -2.62 -6.25 -8.59
C PHE A 34 -2.94 -5.04 -7.71
N GLN A 35 -1.95 -4.49 -7.02
CA GLN A 35 -2.16 -3.37 -6.09
C GLN A 35 -2.48 -2.05 -6.78
N VAL A 36 -1.95 -1.83 -8.00
CA VAL A 36 -2.26 -0.63 -8.79
C VAL A 36 -3.76 -0.52 -9.07
N GLY A 37 -4.45 -1.64 -9.32
CA GLY A 37 -5.90 -1.63 -9.51
C GLY A 37 -6.64 -1.01 -8.32
N GLY A 38 -6.29 -1.41 -7.09
CA GLY A 38 -6.87 -0.84 -5.87
C GLY A 38 -6.50 0.62 -5.65
N ASN A 39 -5.22 0.97 -5.86
CA ASN A 39 -4.73 2.35 -5.70
C ASN A 39 -5.34 3.31 -6.74
N MET A 40 -5.52 2.88 -7.99
CA MET A 40 -6.22 3.66 -9.01
C MET A 40 -7.68 3.86 -8.67
N GLY A 41 -8.35 2.82 -8.13
CA GLY A 41 -9.71 2.95 -7.60
C GLY A 41 -9.80 3.99 -6.47
N SER A 42 -8.83 3.96 -5.55
CA SER A 42 -8.73 4.94 -4.46
C SER A 42 -8.49 6.36 -4.98
N ALA A 43 -7.65 6.53 -6.01
CA ALA A 43 -7.40 7.83 -6.64
C ALA A 43 -8.62 8.35 -7.41
N ALA A 44 -9.40 7.46 -8.04
CA ALA A 44 -10.63 7.85 -8.73
C ALA A 44 -11.68 8.42 -7.78
N GLY A 45 -11.70 8.02 -6.50
CA GLY A 45 -12.66 8.49 -5.50
C GLY A 45 -12.74 10.01 -5.39
N PRO A 46 -11.67 10.73 -5.01
CA PRO A 46 -11.63 12.19 -4.94
C PRO A 46 -11.96 12.87 -6.28
N LEU A 47 -11.51 12.30 -7.40
CA LEU A 47 -11.81 12.82 -8.73
C LEU A 47 -13.31 12.73 -9.05
N LEU A 48 -13.95 11.60 -8.72
CA LEU A 48 -15.39 11.42 -8.85
C LEU A 48 -16.15 12.35 -7.89
N ALA A 49 -15.65 12.54 -6.67
CA ALA A 49 -16.23 13.49 -5.72
C ALA A 49 -16.23 14.91 -6.30
N ALA A 50 -15.08 15.37 -6.83
CA ALA A 50 -14.94 16.72 -7.38
C ALA A 50 -15.79 16.95 -8.63
N ARG A 51 -15.88 15.95 -9.54
CA ARG A 51 -16.50 16.12 -10.86
C ARG A 51 -17.93 15.59 -10.97
N LEU A 52 -18.32 14.62 -10.16
CA LEU A 52 -19.62 13.99 -10.24
C LEU A 52 -20.49 14.32 -9.03
N ILE A 53 -19.97 14.14 -7.82
CA ILE A 53 -20.80 14.23 -6.61
C ILE A 53 -21.04 15.67 -6.21
N LEU A 54 -20.03 16.53 -6.20
CA LEU A 54 -20.20 17.95 -5.81
C LEU A 54 -21.15 18.70 -6.75
N PRO A 55 -21.06 18.56 -8.10
CA PRO A 55 -21.97 19.25 -9.02
C PRO A 55 -23.37 18.63 -9.11
N HIS A 56 -23.52 17.29 -9.01
CA HIS A 56 -24.77 16.59 -9.28
C HIS A 56 -25.45 15.99 -8.05
N GLY A 57 -24.86 16.18 -6.87
CA GLY A 57 -25.38 15.67 -5.60
C GLY A 57 -25.09 14.19 -5.35
N GLN A 58 -25.36 13.74 -4.12
CA GLN A 58 -25.02 12.41 -3.64
C GLN A 58 -25.67 11.25 -4.43
N ARG A 59 -26.84 11.46 -5.02
CA ARG A 59 -27.55 10.43 -5.80
C ARG A 59 -26.76 9.97 -7.02
N SER A 60 -25.86 10.79 -7.55
CA SER A 60 -25.01 10.46 -8.69
C SER A 60 -24.02 9.31 -8.40
N ILE A 61 -23.73 9.01 -7.13
CA ILE A 61 -22.88 7.89 -6.74
C ILE A 61 -23.47 6.52 -7.16
N ALA A 62 -24.82 6.45 -7.35
CA ALA A 62 -25.46 5.23 -7.82
C ALA A 62 -24.92 4.74 -9.18
N TRP A 63 -24.49 5.64 -10.06
CA TRP A 63 -23.88 5.26 -11.33
C TRP A 63 -22.56 4.50 -11.17
N VAL A 64 -21.81 4.75 -10.07
CA VAL A 64 -20.57 4.06 -9.78
C VAL A 64 -20.81 2.58 -9.44
N SER A 65 -22.03 2.21 -9.01
CA SER A 65 -22.40 0.80 -8.76
C SER A 65 -22.34 -0.07 -10.02
N LEU A 66 -22.46 0.51 -11.21
CA LEU A 66 -22.30 -0.22 -12.47
C LEU A 66 -20.88 -0.77 -12.62
N LEU A 67 -19.85 -0.07 -12.10
CA LEU A 67 -18.49 -0.58 -12.08
C LEU A 67 -18.35 -1.81 -11.16
N ALA A 68 -19.11 -1.87 -10.06
CA ALA A 68 -19.14 -3.05 -9.20
C ALA A 68 -19.73 -4.28 -9.93
N LEU A 69 -20.79 -4.09 -10.71
CA LEU A 69 -21.36 -5.16 -11.54
C LEU A 69 -20.36 -5.66 -12.59
N LEU A 70 -19.65 -4.75 -13.25
CA LEU A 70 -18.60 -5.09 -14.20
C LEU A 70 -17.48 -5.90 -13.50
N ALA A 71 -17.05 -5.46 -12.31
CA ALA A 71 -16.05 -6.17 -11.52
C ALA A 71 -16.50 -7.60 -11.16
N MET A 72 -17.78 -7.80 -10.81
CA MET A 72 -18.33 -9.14 -10.55
C MET A 72 -18.24 -10.06 -11.76
N VAL A 73 -18.53 -9.56 -12.97
CA VAL A 73 -18.41 -10.33 -14.22
C VAL A 73 -16.95 -10.74 -14.47
N ILE A 74 -16.01 -9.78 -14.33
CA ILE A 74 -14.58 -10.03 -14.52
C ILE A 74 -14.08 -11.07 -13.48
N LEU A 75 -14.42 -10.91 -12.21
CA LEU A 75 -14.02 -11.82 -11.15
C LEU A 75 -14.58 -13.24 -11.33
N THR A 76 -15.77 -13.37 -11.90
CA THR A 76 -16.33 -14.69 -12.27
C THR A 76 -15.45 -15.37 -13.32
N GLY A 77 -14.97 -14.63 -14.31
CA GLY A 77 -14.02 -15.13 -15.32
C GLY A 77 -12.69 -15.58 -14.70
N VAL A 78 -12.11 -14.74 -13.82
CA VAL A 78 -10.88 -15.07 -13.09
C VAL A 78 -11.06 -16.31 -12.22
N GLY A 79 -12.21 -16.44 -11.53
CA GLY A 79 -12.51 -17.61 -10.71
C GLY A 79 -12.62 -18.92 -11.51
N ARG A 80 -13.17 -18.86 -12.73
CA ARG A 80 -13.22 -20.03 -13.66
C ARG A 80 -11.80 -20.41 -14.10
N TRP A 81 -10.98 -19.44 -14.48
CA TRP A 81 -9.57 -19.67 -14.84
C TRP A 81 -8.78 -20.29 -13.68
N TYR A 82 -8.93 -19.75 -12.47
CA TYR A 82 -8.26 -20.26 -11.27
C TYR A 82 -8.64 -21.69 -10.96
N ARG A 83 -9.92 -22.05 -11.06
CA ARG A 83 -10.40 -23.44 -10.87
C ARG A 83 -9.75 -24.40 -11.87
N HIS A 84 -9.62 -23.99 -13.13
CA HIS A 84 -9.00 -24.81 -14.17
C HIS A 84 -7.51 -25.05 -13.91
N GLN A 85 -6.79 -24.03 -13.46
CA GLN A 85 -5.37 -24.15 -13.10
C GLN A 85 -5.14 -25.06 -11.87
N HIS A 86 -6.08 -25.07 -10.92
CA HIS A 86 -5.97 -25.91 -9.71
C HIS A 86 -6.22 -27.40 -9.99
N GLN A 87 -6.89 -27.73 -11.08
CA GLN A 87 -7.13 -29.11 -11.49
C GLN A 87 -5.95 -29.73 -12.24
N GLN A 88 -4.99 -28.95 -12.69
CA GLN A 88 -3.77 -29.47 -13.29
C GLN A 88 -2.85 -30.03 -12.19
N PRO A 89 -2.26 -31.24 -12.39
CA PRO A 89 -1.33 -31.80 -11.41
C PRO A 89 -0.19 -30.79 -11.19
N LYS A 90 0.04 -30.45 -9.92
CA LYS A 90 1.19 -29.61 -9.54
C LYS A 90 2.43 -30.27 -10.11
N LYS A 91 3.10 -29.63 -11.07
CA LYS A 91 4.51 -29.92 -11.30
C LYS A 91 5.19 -29.68 -9.95
N ASP A 92 5.83 -30.71 -9.41
CA ASP A 92 6.67 -30.60 -8.22
C ASP A 92 7.73 -29.52 -8.50
N THR A 93 7.36 -28.29 -8.21
CA THR A 93 8.35 -27.25 -7.98
C THR A 93 9.02 -27.68 -6.69
N LEU A 94 10.25 -28.20 -6.80
CA LEU A 94 11.14 -28.43 -5.68
C LEU A 94 10.94 -27.27 -4.69
N GLN A 95 10.21 -27.54 -3.61
CA GLN A 95 10.13 -26.61 -2.49
C GLN A 95 11.56 -26.60 -1.99
N THR A 96 12.28 -25.54 -2.32
CA THR A 96 13.54 -25.25 -1.64
C THR A 96 13.17 -25.00 -0.19
N ASP A 97 13.26 -26.05 0.62
CA ASP A 97 13.16 -25.98 2.07
C ASP A 97 14.35 -25.18 2.59
N THR A 98 14.27 -23.87 2.47
CA THR A 98 15.17 -22.98 3.19
C THR A 98 14.67 -22.91 4.61
N HIS A 99 15.11 -23.83 5.46
CA HIS A 99 14.85 -23.82 6.90
C HIS A 99 15.65 -22.68 7.54
N LEU A 100 15.14 -21.45 7.38
CA LEU A 100 15.67 -20.33 8.15
C LEU A 100 15.38 -20.56 9.65
N PRO A 101 16.32 -20.25 10.56
CA PRO A 101 16.08 -20.36 12.00
C PRO A 101 14.80 -19.61 12.40
N ARG A 102 13.93 -20.22 13.19
CA ARG A 102 12.64 -19.65 13.59
C ARG A 102 12.78 -18.24 14.20
N GLY A 103 13.80 -18.02 15.03
CA GLY A 103 14.07 -16.70 15.62
C GLY A 103 14.40 -15.64 14.58
N TYR A 104 15.12 -16.01 13.52
CA TYR A 104 15.45 -15.13 12.41
C TYR A 104 14.19 -14.69 11.63
N VAL A 105 13.30 -15.66 11.33
CA VAL A 105 12.02 -15.39 10.65
C VAL A 105 11.16 -14.45 11.48
N ILE A 106 11.00 -14.72 12.77
CA ILE A 106 10.19 -13.89 13.68
C ILE A 106 10.74 -12.47 13.76
N ARG A 107 12.07 -12.31 13.98
CA ARG A 107 12.71 -10.99 14.02
C ARG A 107 12.47 -10.21 12.73
N THR A 108 12.64 -10.84 11.58
CA THR A 108 12.44 -10.20 10.28
C THR A 108 10.98 -9.78 10.07
N LEU A 109 10.03 -10.63 10.46
CA LEU A 109 8.60 -10.28 10.40
C LEU A 109 8.27 -9.11 11.33
N LEU A 110 8.81 -9.06 12.54
CA LEU A 110 8.60 -7.94 13.47
C LEU A 110 9.13 -6.62 12.89
N VAL A 111 10.29 -6.64 12.27
CA VAL A 111 10.85 -5.46 11.57
C VAL A 111 9.91 -5.03 10.44
N LEU A 112 9.44 -5.97 9.60
CA LEU A 112 8.50 -5.66 8.52
C LEU A 112 7.19 -5.05 9.05
N VAL A 113 6.65 -5.60 10.14
CA VAL A 113 5.43 -5.08 10.79
C VAL A 113 5.65 -3.66 11.31
N ALA A 114 6.80 -3.37 11.95
CA ALA A 114 7.14 -2.03 12.41
C ALA A 114 7.28 -1.02 11.25
N LEU A 115 7.87 -1.45 10.13
CA LEU A 115 7.97 -0.64 8.91
C LEU A 115 6.59 -0.39 8.29
N MET A 116 5.72 -1.40 8.30
CA MET A 116 4.33 -1.25 7.86
C MET A 116 3.56 -0.28 8.76
N PHE A 117 3.74 -0.36 10.08
CA PHE A 117 3.17 0.59 11.02
C PHE A 117 3.51 2.03 10.64
N SER A 118 4.80 2.35 10.51
CA SER A 118 5.26 3.66 10.08
C SER A 118 4.60 4.12 8.78
N LYS A 119 4.69 3.26 7.77
CA LYS A 119 4.16 3.55 6.44
C LYS A 119 2.66 3.80 6.42
N PHE A 120 1.87 2.89 7.00
CA PHE A 120 0.41 2.93 6.87
C PHE A 120 -0.24 3.98 7.76
N ILE A 121 0.33 4.29 8.94
CA ILE A 121 -0.11 5.42 9.75
C ILE A 121 0.18 6.73 9.03
N TYR A 122 1.38 6.90 8.46
CA TYR A 122 1.70 8.10 7.69
C TYR A 122 0.83 8.23 6.43
N MET A 123 0.60 7.11 5.71
CA MET A 123 -0.30 7.09 4.56
C MET A 123 -1.72 7.49 4.96
N ALA A 124 -2.23 7.00 6.10
CA ALA A 124 -3.54 7.33 6.62
C ALA A 124 -3.64 8.82 6.99
N SER A 125 -2.57 9.43 7.54
CA SER A 125 -2.57 10.86 7.87
C SER A 125 -2.78 11.73 6.63
N ILE A 126 -2.15 11.38 5.51
CA ILE A 126 -2.34 12.13 4.26
C ILE A 126 -3.67 11.76 3.60
N SER A 127 -3.94 10.48 3.37
CA SER A 127 -5.12 10.08 2.60
C SER A 127 -6.46 10.47 3.24
N SER A 128 -6.52 10.54 4.58
CA SER A 128 -7.74 10.86 5.31
C SER A 128 -7.87 12.36 5.66
N TYR A 129 -6.74 13.05 5.83
CA TYR A 129 -6.77 14.40 6.41
C TYR A 129 -6.13 15.48 5.52
N LEU A 130 -5.58 15.15 4.34
CA LEU A 130 -4.95 16.12 3.45
C LEU A 130 -5.92 17.25 3.07
N ILE A 131 -7.18 16.91 2.76
CA ILE A 131 -8.20 17.90 2.39
C ILE A 131 -8.38 18.93 3.51
N PHE A 132 -8.57 18.47 4.75
CA PHE A 132 -8.75 19.32 5.91
C PHE A 132 -7.51 20.17 6.21
N TYR A 133 -6.32 19.56 6.07
CA TYR A 133 -5.05 20.26 6.26
C TYR A 133 -4.88 21.40 5.25
N LEU A 134 -5.13 21.14 3.97
CA LEU A 134 -4.98 22.15 2.90
C LEU A 134 -6.02 23.27 3.03
N MET A 135 -7.27 22.92 3.32
CA MET A 135 -8.33 23.91 3.56
C MET A 135 -8.03 24.80 4.77
N HIS A 136 -7.59 24.21 5.88
CA HIS A 136 -7.29 24.93 7.11
C HIS A 136 -6.06 25.85 6.95
N ARG A 137 -4.98 25.32 6.35
CA ARG A 137 -3.70 26.03 6.30
C ARG A 137 -3.63 27.06 5.17
N PHE A 138 -4.23 26.76 4.02
CA PHE A 138 -4.10 27.58 2.81
C PHE A 138 -5.41 28.22 2.36
N GLY A 139 -6.53 27.96 3.02
CA GLY A 139 -7.82 28.55 2.71
C GLY A 139 -8.40 28.16 1.33
N ILE A 140 -7.93 27.06 0.74
CA ILE A 140 -8.45 26.59 -0.55
C ILE A 140 -9.83 25.95 -0.40
N ASP A 141 -10.61 25.93 -1.46
CA ASP A 141 -11.93 25.30 -1.47
C ASP A 141 -11.87 23.76 -1.48
N THR A 142 -13.00 23.14 -1.18
CA THR A 142 -13.11 21.66 -1.13
C THR A 142 -12.80 21.01 -2.47
N GLN A 143 -13.18 21.65 -3.59
CA GLN A 143 -12.96 21.07 -4.91
C GLN A 143 -11.48 21.04 -5.25
N ALA A 144 -10.75 22.13 -5.01
CA ALA A 144 -9.30 22.20 -5.20
C ALA A 144 -8.58 21.19 -4.29
N ALA A 145 -9.00 21.08 -3.01
CA ALA A 145 -8.43 20.11 -2.08
C ALA A 145 -8.64 18.65 -2.53
N GLN A 146 -9.79 18.31 -3.14
CA GLN A 146 -10.05 17.00 -3.73
C GLN A 146 -9.12 16.71 -4.92
N TYR A 147 -8.81 17.69 -5.76
CA TYR A 147 -7.83 17.50 -6.83
C TYR A 147 -6.43 17.24 -6.28
N HIS A 148 -6.03 17.92 -5.22
CA HIS A 148 -4.73 17.67 -4.59
C HIS A 148 -4.65 16.27 -3.98
N LEU A 149 -5.73 15.79 -3.35
CA LEU A 149 -5.81 14.41 -2.87
C LEU A 149 -5.75 13.40 -4.04
N PHE A 150 -6.41 13.70 -5.16
CA PHE A 150 -6.28 12.88 -6.37
C PHE A 150 -4.84 12.81 -6.85
N TYR A 151 -4.11 13.92 -6.93
CA TYR A 151 -2.70 13.93 -7.37
C TYR A 151 -1.82 13.08 -6.45
N PHE A 152 -2.02 13.19 -5.13
CA PHE A 152 -1.32 12.33 -4.17
C PHE A 152 -1.62 10.84 -4.41
N LEU A 153 -2.89 10.45 -4.47
CA LEU A 153 -3.29 9.04 -4.64
C LEU A 153 -2.90 8.48 -6.01
N PHE A 154 -2.91 9.31 -7.05
CA PHE A 154 -2.41 8.93 -8.36
C PHE A 154 -0.90 8.66 -8.33
N SER A 155 -0.14 9.50 -7.63
CA SER A 155 1.30 9.27 -7.40
C SER A 155 1.56 7.99 -6.61
N VAL A 156 0.71 7.65 -5.64
CA VAL A 156 0.71 6.37 -4.92
C VAL A 156 0.54 5.20 -5.89
N ALA A 157 -0.41 5.30 -6.82
CA ALA A 157 -0.62 4.26 -7.83
C ALA A 157 0.61 4.08 -8.75
N LEU A 158 1.20 5.17 -9.21
CA LEU A 158 2.43 5.13 -10.03
C LEU A 158 3.62 4.54 -9.25
N GLY A 159 3.82 4.94 -8.00
CA GLY A 159 4.87 4.40 -7.15
C GLY A 159 4.69 2.89 -6.89
N THR A 160 3.46 2.45 -6.68
CA THR A 160 3.14 1.01 -6.56
C THR A 160 3.47 0.25 -7.83
N LEU A 161 3.15 0.82 -9.02
CA LEU A 161 3.42 0.18 -10.30
C LEU A 161 4.91 -0.08 -10.51
N LEU A 162 5.75 0.89 -10.16
CA LEU A 162 7.19 0.81 -10.38
C LEU A 162 7.93 0.06 -9.26
N GLY A 163 7.40 0.06 -8.05
CA GLY A 163 8.06 -0.54 -6.87
C GLY A 163 8.36 -2.02 -7.01
N GLY A 164 7.44 -2.81 -7.56
CA GLY A 164 7.64 -4.24 -7.76
C GLY A 164 8.71 -4.58 -8.80
N PRO A 165 8.64 -4.07 -10.04
CA PRO A 165 9.66 -4.29 -11.05
C PRO A 165 11.05 -3.80 -10.63
N ILE A 166 11.12 -2.68 -9.92
CA ILE A 166 12.39 -2.18 -9.36
C ILE A 166 12.90 -3.15 -8.30
N GLY A 167 12.02 -3.61 -7.40
CA GLY A 167 12.38 -4.59 -6.37
C GLY A 167 12.82 -5.94 -6.92
N ASP A 168 12.28 -6.36 -8.07
CA ASP A 168 12.70 -7.58 -8.76
C ASP A 168 14.12 -7.44 -9.34
N ARG A 169 14.57 -6.22 -9.70
CA ARG A 169 15.89 -5.93 -10.31
C ARG A 169 16.98 -5.63 -9.28
N ILE A 170 16.73 -4.67 -8.39
CA ILE A 170 17.74 -4.16 -7.45
C ILE A 170 17.66 -4.81 -6.06
N GLY A 171 16.62 -5.60 -5.81
CA GLY A 171 16.37 -6.26 -4.53
C GLY A 171 15.30 -5.56 -3.69
N ARG A 172 14.50 -6.36 -3.00
CA ARG A 172 13.33 -5.89 -2.24
C ARG A 172 13.71 -5.07 -1.03
N ARG A 173 14.81 -5.44 -0.36
CA ARG A 173 15.36 -4.71 0.80
C ARG A 173 15.69 -3.27 0.44
N GLN A 174 16.37 -3.05 -0.69
CA GLN A 174 16.78 -1.72 -1.15
C GLN A 174 15.55 -0.84 -1.43
N VAL A 175 14.52 -1.38 -2.10
CA VAL A 175 13.28 -0.65 -2.35
C VAL A 175 12.59 -0.26 -1.05
N ILE A 176 12.46 -1.18 -0.09
CA ILE A 176 11.86 -0.92 1.21
C ILE A 176 12.64 0.20 1.93
N TRP A 177 13.95 0.12 1.92
CA TRP A 177 14.84 1.07 2.59
C TRP A 177 14.71 2.49 1.99
N VAL A 178 14.87 2.61 0.68
CA VAL A 178 14.78 3.89 -0.03
C VAL A 178 13.37 4.48 0.09
N SER A 179 12.33 3.64 0.01
CA SER A 179 10.94 4.12 0.02
C SER A 179 10.49 4.66 1.38
N ILE A 180 11.03 4.18 2.47
CA ILE A 180 10.61 4.65 3.81
C ILE A 180 11.56 5.73 4.33
N LEU A 181 12.87 5.50 4.28
CA LEU A 181 13.84 6.51 4.75
C LEU A 181 14.02 7.65 3.77
N GLY A 182 13.99 7.38 2.47
CA GLY A 182 14.18 8.39 1.45
C GLY A 182 13.10 9.47 1.43
N ILE A 183 11.92 9.21 1.98
CA ILE A 183 10.87 10.22 2.11
C ILE A 183 11.06 11.15 3.31
N THR A 184 11.89 10.82 4.28
CA THR A 184 12.05 11.57 5.52
C THR A 184 12.30 13.08 5.30
N PRO A 185 13.20 13.53 4.43
CA PRO A 185 13.40 14.95 4.20
C PRO A 185 12.15 15.65 3.65
N PHE A 186 11.40 15.00 2.79
CA PHE A 186 10.18 15.54 2.20
C PHE A 186 9.05 15.62 3.24
N THR A 187 8.90 14.61 4.08
CA THR A 187 7.87 14.59 5.14
C THR A 187 8.15 15.62 6.22
N LEU A 188 9.42 15.80 6.60
CA LEU A 188 9.83 16.80 7.58
C LEU A 188 9.67 18.24 7.05
N ALA A 189 9.87 18.48 5.74
CA ALA A 189 9.69 19.78 5.13
C ALA A 189 8.20 20.15 4.94
N LEU A 190 7.33 19.17 4.72
CA LEU A 190 5.93 19.35 4.36
C LEU A 190 5.17 20.37 5.28
N PRO A 191 5.28 20.33 6.62
CA PRO A 191 4.57 21.28 7.49
C PRO A 191 5.08 22.72 7.41
N TYR A 192 6.15 23.01 6.70
CA TYR A 192 6.81 24.32 6.72
C TYR A 192 6.81 25.06 5.37
N VAL A 193 6.30 24.43 4.31
CA VAL A 193 6.30 24.98 2.95
C VAL A 193 4.95 25.56 2.55
N GLY A 194 4.93 26.30 1.43
CA GLY A 194 3.71 26.84 0.82
C GLY A 194 2.91 25.80 0.04
N LEU A 195 1.76 26.19 -0.52
CA LEU A 195 0.80 25.27 -1.16
C LEU A 195 1.42 24.44 -2.29
N ASP A 196 2.04 25.08 -3.27
CA ASP A 196 2.60 24.39 -4.46
C ASP A 196 3.68 23.37 -4.05
N ALA A 197 4.56 23.77 -3.14
CA ALA A 197 5.57 22.89 -2.59
C ALA A 197 4.96 21.75 -1.77
N SER A 198 3.90 22.02 -0.99
CA SER A 198 3.17 20.97 -0.24
C SER A 198 2.59 19.91 -1.18
N VAL A 199 2.00 20.33 -2.30
CA VAL A 199 1.45 19.42 -3.32
C VAL A 199 2.58 18.59 -3.94
N ALA A 200 3.67 19.21 -4.36
CA ALA A 200 4.82 18.51 -4.92
C ALA A 200 5.42 17.50 -3.94
N LEU A 201 5.62 17.89 -2.67
CA LEU A 201 6.17 17.03 -1.62
C LEU A 201 5.25 15.86 -1.29
N THR A 202 3.92 16.07 -1.25
CA THR A 202 2.97 14.97 -1.03
C THR A 202 2.97 13.99 -2.18
N MET A 203 3.07 14.44 -3.43
CA MET A 203 3.18 13.59 -4.61
C MET A 203 4.46 12.74 -4.59
N ILE A 204 5.62 13.36 -4.31
CA ILE A 204 6.91 12.66 -4.18
C ILE A 204 6.84 11.62 -3.06
N THR A 205 6.31 12.02 -1.91
CA THR A 205 6.16 11.13 -0.76
C THR A 205 5.22 9.95 -1.07
N GLY A 206 4.07 10.22 -1.70
CA GLY A 206 3.13 9.18 -2.11
C GLY A 206 3.75 8.18 -3.07
N PHE A 207 4.46 8.68 -4.10
CA PHE A 207 5.15 7.86 -5.08
C PHE A 207 6.21 6.96 -4.43
N MET A 208 7.11 7.52 -3.65
CA MET A 208 8.19 6.77 -3.01
C MET A 208 7.66 5.78 -1.97
N LEU A 209 6.78 6.24 -1.07
CA LEU A 209 6.24 5.40 0.01
C LEU A 209 5.44 4.21 -0.52
N ALA A 210 4.70 4.40 -1.62
CA ALA A 210 3.86 3.35 -2.20
C ALA A 210 4.67 2.20 -2.80
N SER A 211 5.87 2.48 -3.31
CA SER A 211 6.74 1.46 -3.92
C SER A 211 7.20 0.36 -2.94
N ALA A 212 7.20 0.64 -1.64
CA ALA A 212 7.62 -0.34 -0.62
C ALA A 212 6.65 -1.51 -0.45
N PHE A 213 5.34 -1.30 -0.60
CA PHE A 213 4.37 -2.32 -0.18
C PHE A 213 4.39 -3.60 -1.04
N PRO A 214 4.42 -3.54 -2.39
CA PRO A 214 4.64 -4.74 -3.20
C PRO A 214 5.91 -5.49 -2.81
N ALA A 215 7.00 -4.76 -2.58
CA ALA A 215 8.26 -5.34 -2.16
C ALA A 215 8.18 -6.02 -0.78
N MET A 216 7.49 -5.41 0.20
CA MET A 216 7.27 -6.00 1.53
C MET A 216 6.46 -7.30 1.46
N VAL A 217 5.36 -7.30 0.69
CA VAL A 217 4.50 -8.49 0.54
C VAL A 217 5.31 -9.64 -0.07
N VAL A 218 6.04 -9.38 -1.16
CA VAL A 218 6.85 -10.42 -1.82
C VAL A 218 7.99 -10.87 -0.91
N TYR A 219 8.65 -9.95 -0.19
CA TYR A 219 9.69 -10.29 0.76
C TYR A 219 9.17 -11.23 1.86
N GLY A 220 8.01 -10.91 2.45
CA GLY A 220 7.37 -11.79 3.44
C GLY A 220 6.97 -13.16 2.89
N GLN A 221 6.46 -13.21 1.64
CA GLN A 221 6.13 -14.45 0.97
C GLN A 221 7.36 -15.33 0.67
N GLU A 222 8.53 -14.71 0.41
CA GLU A 222 9.80 -15.41 0.20
C GLU A 222 10.45 -15.85 1.51
N LEU A 223 10.19 -15.13 2.61
CA LEU A 223 10.69 -15.47 3.93
C LEU A 223 10.08 -16.78 4.46
N ILE A 224 8.81 -17.07 4.12
CA ILE A 224 8.11 -18.30 4.52
C ILE A 224 7.52 -18.98 3.28
N PRO A 225 8.34 -19.78 2.55
CA PRO A 225 7.87 -20.53 1.40
C PRO A 225 6.69 -21.46 1.76
N GLY A 226 5.75 -21.64 0.85
CA GLY A 226 4.56 -22.48 1.06
C GLY A 226 3.39 -21.81 1.78
N LYS A 227 3.59 -20.64 2.45
CA LYS A 227 2.52 -19.93 3.18
C LYS A 227 2.14 -18.59 2.54
N VAL A 228 2.14 -18.52 1.21
CA VAL A 228 1.90 -17.26 0.45
C VAL A 228 0.58 -16.60 0.83
N GLY A 229 -0.53 -17.34 0.88
CA GLY A 229 -1.84 -16.80 1.25
C GLY A 229 -1.88 -16.27 2.70
N THR A 230 -1.30 -17.02 3.65
CA THR A 230 -1.24 -16.62 5.06
C THR A 230 -0.44 -15.32 5.23
N ILE A 231 0.72 -15.22 4.59
CA ILE A 231 1.56 -14.01 4.66
C ILE A 231 0.88 -12.83 3.99
N SER A 232 0.25 -13.03 2.83
CA SER A 232 -0.54 -11.98 2.18
C SER A 232 -1.69 -11.53 3.07
N GLY A 233 -2.46 -12.46 3.66
CA GLY A 233 -3.54 -12.16 4.57
C GLY A 233 -3.08 -11.35 5.79
N LEU A 234 -1.96 -11.77 6.40
CA LEU A 234 -1.35 -11.05 7.52
C LEU A 234 -0.98 -9.61 7.12
N PHE A 235 -0.29 -9.44 5.99
CA PHE A 235 0.21 -8.13 5.58
C PHE A 235 -0.91 -7.19 5.14
N PHE A 236 -1.89 -7.67 4.37
CA PHE A 236 -3.05 -6.85 4.01
C PHE A 236 -3.92 -6.54 5.23
N GLY A 237 -4.11 -7.52 6.15
CA GLY A 237 -4.85 -7.30 7.39
C GLY A 237 -4.19 -6.24 8.28
N ILE A 238 -2.87 -6.31 8.46
CA ILE A 238 -2.11 -5.29 9.19
C ILE A 238 -2.18 -3.93 8.48
N ALA A 239 -1.98 -3.90 7.15
CA ALA A 239 -2.01 -2.66 6.37
C ALA A 239 -3.33 -1.90 6.52
N PHE A 240 -4.45 -2.57 6.30
CA PHE A 240 -5.77 -1.96 6.40
C PHE A 240 -6.17 -1.69 7.86
N GLY A 241 -5.83 -2.59 8.79
CA GLY A 241 -6.07 -2.40 10.21
C GLY A 241 -5.34 -1.18 10.77
N LEU A 242 -4.04 -1.06 10.48
CA LEU A 242 -3.24 0.09 10.87
C LEU A 242 -3.71 1.38 10.20
N GLY A 243 -4.10 1.32 8.92
CA GLY A 243 -4.67 2.46 8.20
C GLY A 243 -5.95 2.97 8.88
N GLY A 244 -6.87 2.08 9.23
CA GLY A 244 -8.13 2.43 9.90
C GLY A 244 -7.94 2.95 11.32
N ILE A 245 -7.15 2.24 12.15
CA ILE A 245 -6.81 2.66 13.52
C ILE A 245 -6.04 3.99 13.48
N GLY A 246 -5.06 4.10 12.57
CA GLY A 246 -4.28 5.32 12.38
C GLY A 246 -5.16 6.52 12.05
N ALA A 247 -6.09 6.38 11.10
CA ALA A 247 -7.02 7.46 10.77
C ALA A 247 -7.87 7.87 11.97
N ALA A 248 -8.40 6.92 12.76
CA ALA A 248 -9.19 7.23 13.94
C ALA A 248 -8.38 7.97 15.03
N VAL A 249 -7.17 7.49 15.33
CA VAL A 249 -6.28 8.13 16.32
C VAL A 249 -5.85 9.52 15.85
N ILE A 250 -5.48 9.66 14.57
CA ILE A 250 -5.08 10.94 13.98
C ILE A 250 -6.24 11.93 14.04
N GLY A 251 -7.50 11.49 13.79
CA GLY A 251 -8.68 12.34 13.92
C GLY A 251 -8.85 12.88 15.32
N GLN A 252 -8.80 12.00 16.34
CA GLN A 252 -8.89 12.43 17.74
C GLN A 252 -7.78 13.40 18.14
N LEU A 253 -6.55 13.15 17.69
CA LEU A 253 -5.43 14.06 17.95
C LEU A 253 -5.59 15.40 17.23
N ALA A 254 -6.16 15.38 16.02
CA ALA A 254 -6.44 16.61 15.27
C ALA A 254 -7.52 17.46 15.93
N ASP A 255 -8.53 16.83 16.53
CA ASP A 255 -9.57 17.53 17.31
C ASP A 255 -8.99 18.16 18.59
N LEU A 256 -8.00 17.52 19.24
CA LEU A 256 -7.39 18.00 20.48
C LEU A 256 -6.28 19.03 20.26
N TRP A 257 -5.41 18.81 19.27
CA TRP A 257 -4.17 19.60 19.09
C TRP A 257 -4.17 20.44 17.80
N GLY A 258 -5.20 20.30 16.99
CA GLY A 258 -5.28 20.91 15.66
C GLY A 258 -4.52 20.10 14.60
N ILE A 259 -5.01 20.20 13.36
CA ILE A 259 -4.53 19.41 12.23
C ILE A 259 -3.05 19.68 11.89
N GLU A 260 -2.57 20.91 12.04
CA GLU A 260 -1.18 21.25 11.75
C GLU A 260 -0.19 20.61 12.73
N ALA A 261 -0.53 20.55 14.03
CA ALA A 261 0.30 19.91 15.04
C ALA A 261 0.42 18.40 14.77
N VAL A 262 -0.69 17.78 14.37
CA VAL A 262 -0.71 16.35 14.02
C VAL A 262 0.10 16.06 12.76
N TYR A 263 0.04 16.92 11.74
CA TYR A 263 0.89 16.77 10.54
C TYR A 263 2.38 16.88 10.88
N LYS A 264 2.76 17.82 11.78
CA LYS A 264 4.14 17.91 12.30
C LYS A 264 4.55 16.63 13.02
N LEU A 265 3.69 16.06 13.87
CA LEU A 265 3.96 14.81 14.58
C LEU A 265 4.13 13.65 13.59
N CYS A 266 3.19 13.49 12.65
CA CYS A 266 3.23 12.43 11.65
C CYS A 266 4.46 12.50 10.73
N SER A 267 5.03 13.70 10.51
CA SER A 267 6.22 13.86 9.66
C SER A 267 7.46 13.13 10.18
N PHE A 268 7.49 12.76 11.46
CA PHE A 268 8.57 11.97 12.07
C PHE A 268 8.39 10.45 11.93
N LEU A 269 7.19 9.96 11.58
CA LEU A 269 6.92 8.52 11.44
C LEU A 269 7.90 7.79 10.50
N PRO A 270 8.32 8.37 9.35
CA PRO A 270 9.28 7.71 8.46
C PRO A 270 10.65 7.42 9.09
N LEU A 271 11.03 8.08 10.19
CA LEU A 271 12.25 7.77 10.92
C LEU A 271 12.27 6.32 11.49
N ILE A 272 11.10 5.72 11.72
CA ILE A 272 10.98 4.29 12.05
C ILE A 272 11.58 3.43 10.92
N GLY A 273 11.67 3.98 9.72
CA GLY A 273 12.35 3.37 8.57
C GLY A 273 13.81 2.99 8.83
N LEU A 274 14.46 3.57 9.85
CA LEU A 274 15.80 3.13 10.30
C LEU A 274 15.83 1.63 10.66
N LEU A 275 14.70 1.06 11.08
CA LEU A 275 14.60 -0.37 11.32
C LEU A 275 14.83 -1.23 10.06
N ALA A 276 14.70 -0.64 8.86
CA ALA A 276 14.98 -1.35 7.61
C ALA A 276 16.47 -1.80 7.51
N PHE A 277 17.39 -1.19 8.25
CA PHE A 277 18.77 -1.66 8.34
C PHE A 277 18.86 -3.10 8.89
N PHE A 278 17.92 -3.49 9.74
CA PHE A 278 17.88 -4.84 10.31
C PHE A 278 17.23 -5.89 9.38
N LEU A 279 16.73 -5.49 8.19
CA LEU A 279 16.23 -6.43 7.20
C LEU A 279 17.39 -7.18 6.53
N PRO A 280 17.41 -8.51 6.57
CA PRO A 280 18.44 -9.30 5.91
C PRO A 280 18.28 -9.34 4.39
N GLU A 281 19.35 -9.67 3.68
CA GLU A 281 19.33 -9.90 2.23
C GLU A 281 18.99 -11.36 1.92
N LEU A 282 17.76 -11.67 1.56
CA LEU A 282 17.32 -13.03 1.27
C LEU A 282 17.99 -13.63 0.01
N HIS A 283 18.43 -12.79 -0.92
CA HIS A 283 19.04 -13.25 -2.19
C HIS A 283 20.43 -13.86 -2.03
N LYS A 284 21.22 -13.42 -1.05
CA LYS A 284 22.59 -13.94 -0.80
C LYS A 284 22.59 -15.32 -0.15
N GLN A 285 21.52 -15.69 0.55
CA GLN A 285 21.47 -16.98 1.25
C GLN A 285 21.16 -18.18 0.35
N LYS A 286 20.67 -17.97 -0.89
CA LYS A 286 20.48 -19.06 -1.87
C LYS A 286 21.76 -19.69 -2.41
N TYR A 287 22.92 -19.08 -2.15
CA TYR A 287 24.21 -19.44 -2.74
C TYR A 287 25.32 -19.73 -1.73
N LEU A 288 25.01 -19.86 -0.44
CA LEU A 288 26.01 -20.33 0.52
C LEU A 288 26.04 -21.87 0.47
N PRO A 289 27.16 -22.50 0.00
CA PRO A 289 27.36 -23.95 0.15
C PRO A 289 27.50 -24.26 1.64
N HIS A 290 26.88 -25.35 2.05
CA HIS A 290 27.01 -25.93 3.39
C HIS A 290 28.42 -26.48 3.61
#